data_dbbb021aabac6847e23956491a215880
#
_entry.id   dbbb021aabac6847e23956491a215880
#
_cell.length_a   1.000
_cell.length_b   1.000
_cell.length_c   1.000
_cell.angle_alpha   90.00
_cell.angle_beta   90.00
_cell.angle_gamma   90.00
#
_symmetry.space_group_name_H-M   'P 1'
#
loop_
_entity.id
_entity.type
_entity.pdbx_description
1 polymer ?
#
loop_
_entity_poly.entity_id
_entity_poly.type
_entity_poly.pdbx_seq_one_letter_code
_entity_poly.pdbx_strand_id
1 'polypeptide(L)'
;MRASPVHSSLDPRARQLLRTLISRYIRDGEPVGSQTLARHAGLDVSPATIRNILADLEDAGLLSSPHTSAGRIPTATGYRVFVDSLVQMRPPGEGEVARLRAEMSSAAGTQALLGSASELLSAMTHFVGVVSAPKREQFAFRHIDFVPLDARRVLAILVFADNEVQNRVIEPRKAYEPAELERVANYLNAHFAGRALADIRASLLRELRHARDEMELLLAHSVELAEQALAPAGDDMVLAGQTKLMGVQDLSDLERLRELFEIFASKREILQLLERTIQAPGVRIFIGEETGVVPLESVSLVTAPYMAGGQVLGVLGVIGPKRMDYDRVIPLVQTAADVLGAALDPNPPTER
;
A
#
# COMPACT_ATOMS: atom_id res chain seq x y z
N MET A 1 -10.10 -13.53 -8.08
CA MET A 1 -10.45 -12.52 -9.09
C MET A 1 -11.40 -13.10 -10.11
N ARG A 2 -12.66 -12.67 -10.17
CA ARG A 2 -13.56 -13.08 -11.28
C ARG A 2 -13.31 -12.07 -12.40
N ALA A 3 -12.79 -12.55 -13.54
CA ALA A 3 -12.64 -11.75 -14.75
C ALA A 3 -14.02 -11.20 -15.13
N SER A 4 -14.10 -9.90 -15.36
CA SER A 4 -15.32 -9.26 -15.89
C SER A 4 -15.67 -9.91 -17.25
N PRO A 5 -16.95 -10.13 -17.56
CA PRO A 5 -17.38 -10.88 -18.76
C PRO A 5 -16.94 -10.23 -20.11
N VAL A 6 -16.49 -8.99 -20.11
CA VAL A 6 -15.97 -8.28 -21.28
C VAL A 6 -14.61 -8.84 -21.76
N HIS A 7 -13.87 -9.54 -20.89
CA HIS A 7 -12.52 -10.05 -21.19
C HIS A 7 -12.48 -11.22 -22.21
N SER A 8 -13.54 -12.01 -22.29
CA SER A 8 -13.55 -13.21 -23.14
C SER A 8 -14.05 -12.99 -24.57
N SER A 9 -14.54 -11.80 -24.91
CA SER A 9 -15.24 -11.54 -26.19
C SER A 9 -14.46 -10.71 -27.21
N LEU A 10 -13.30 -10.10 -26.83
CA LEU A 10 -12.54 -9.30 -27.79
C LEU A 10 -11.81 -10.18 -28.81
N ASP A 11 -12.04 -9.91 -30.10
CA ASP A 11 -11.28 -10.49 -31.20
C ASP A 11 -9.77 -10.24 -31.03
N PRO A 12 -8.88 -11.17 -31.41
CA PRO A 12 -7.43 -11.00 -31.36
C PRO A 12 -6.91 -9.69 -31.99
N ARG A 13 -7.51 -9.23 -33.07
CA ARG A 13 -7.16 -7.96 -33.73
C ARG A 13 -7.55 -6.74 -32.88
N ALA A 14 -8.73 -6.79 -32.27
CA ALA A 14 -9.17 -5.74 -31.35
C ALA A 14 -8.28 -5.65 -30.10
N ARG A 15 -7.86 -6.80 -29.55
CA ARG A 15 -6.89 -6.85 -28.45
C ARG A 15 -5.55 -6.23 -28.80
N GLN A 16 -5.02 -6.59 -29.97
CA GLN A 16 -3.75 -6.05 -30.47
C GLN A 16 -3.82 -4.54 -30.68
N LEU A 17 -4.92 -4.04 -31.27
CA LEU A 17 -5.14 -2.61 -31.49
C LEU A 17 -5.29 -1.85 -30.15
N LEU A 18 -6.10 -2.38 -29.23
CA LEU A 18 -6.30 -1.79 -27.90
C LEU A 18 -4.98 -1.71 -27.15
N ARG A 19 -4.21 -2.81 -27.13
CA ARG A 19 -2.88 -2.84 -26.51
C ARG A 19 -1.95 -1.78 -27.11
N THR A 20 -1.85 -1.73 -28.45
CA THR A 20 -0.97 -0.78 -29.14
C THR A 20 -1.39 0.66 -28.88
N LEU A 21 -2.71 0.93 -28.88
CA LEU A 21 -3.26 2.25 -28.59
C LEU A 21 -2.90 2.68 -27.19
N ILE A 22 -3.17 1.84 -26.17
CA ILE A 22 -2.92 2.20 -24.77
C ILE A 22 -1.43 2.38 -24.51
N SER A 23 -0.58 1.45 -24.98
CA SER A 23 0.88 1.58 -24.81
C SER A 23 1.41 2.85 -25.46
N ARG A 24 0.83 3.26 -26.58
CA ARG A 24 1.23 4.49 -27.26
C ARG A 24 0.74 5.73 -26.52
N TYR A 25 -0.50 5.71 -26.08
CA TYR A 25 -1.08 6.81 -25.31
C TYR A 25 -0.33 7.02 -23.98
N ILE A 26 0.05 5.94 -23.30
CA ILE A 26 0.89 6.01 -22.08
C ILE A 26 2.20 6.75 -22.37
N ARG A 27 2.85 6.43 -23.48
CA ARG A 27 4.16 6.99 -23.84
C ARG A 27 4.09 8.43 -24.34
N ASP A 28 3.14 8.69 -25.29
CA ASP A 28 3.12 9.94 -26.06
C ASP A 28 2.19 11.00 -25.43
N GLY A 29 1.16 10.60 -24.66
CA GLY A 29 0.16 11.49 -24.05
C GLY A 29 -0.89 12.04 -25.03
N GLU A 30 -0.77 11.70 -26.30
CA GLU A 30 -1.60 12.25 -27.37
C GLU A 30 -2.65 11.23 -27.84
N PRO A 31 -3.88 11.68 -28.19
CA PRO A 31 -4.90 10.81 -28.75
C PRO A 31 -4.39 10.05 -29.99
N VAL A 32 -4.63 8.74 -30.05
CA VAL A 32 -4.04 7.86 -31.05
C VAL A 32 -5.01 7.67 -32.24
N GLY A 33 -4.59 8.10 -33.42
CA GLY A 33 -5.37 7.97 -34.65
C GLY A 33 -5.19 6.64 -35.38
N SER A 34 -6.17 6.30 -36.26
CA SER A 34 -6.14 5.05 -37.04
C SER A 34 -4.92 4.91 -37.94
N GLN A 35 -4.40 6.02 -38.50
CA GLN A 35 -3.18 6.00 -39.34
C GLN A 35 -1.93 5.66 -38.52
N THR A 36 -1.86 6.16 -37.31
CA THR A 36 -0.76 5.84 -36.35
C THR A 36 -0.79 4.36 -36.00
N LEU A 37 -1.97 3.83 -35.70
CA LEU A 37 -2.15 2.41 -35.40
C LEU A 37 -1.82 1.51 -36.61
N ALA A 38 -2.19 1.88 -37.82
CA ALA A 38 -1.85 1.12 -39.01
C ALA A 38 -0.34 0.91 -39.19
N ARG A 39 0.47 1.88 -38.77
CA ARG A 39 1.93 1.81 -38.87
C ARG A 39 2.58 0.96 -37.72
N HIS A 40 1.92 0.88 -36.58
CA HIS A 40 2.56 0.36 -35.35
C HIS A 40 1.91 -0.89 -34.75
N ALA A 41 0.66 -1.22 -35.18
CA ALA A 41 -0.02 -2.39 -34.60
C ALA A 41 0.47 -3.73 -35.15
N GLY A 42 1.28 -3.71 -36.24
CA GLY A 42 1.76 -4.96 -36.85
C GLY A 42 0.63 -5.82 -37.41
N LEU A 43 -0.51 -5.22 -37.77
CA LEU A 43 -1.66 -5.89 -38.35
C LEU A 43 -1.75 -5.53 -39.85
N ASP A 44 -1.91 -6.54 -40.69
CA ASP A 44 -2.14 -6.37 -42.09
C ASP A 44 -3.63 -6.10 -42.37
N VAL A 45 -4.07 -4.89 -41.97
CA VAL A 45 -5.46 -4.42 -42.13
C VAL A 45 -5.51 -2.96 -42.62
N SER A 46 -6.54 -2.64 -43.41
CA SER A 46 -6.71 -1.28 -43.91
C SER A 46 -7.01 -0.26 -42.81
N PRO A 47 -6.65 1.02 -42.98
CA PRO A 47 -7.04 2.07 -42.05
C PRO A 47 -8.56 2.19 -41.84
N ALA A 48 -9.37 1.76 -42.83
CA ALA A 48 -10.82 1.72 -42.72
C ALA A 48 -11.26 0.61 -41.74
N THR A 49 -10.65 -0.57 -41.81
CA THR A 49 -10.88 -1.67 -40.89
C THR A 49 -10.49 -1.28 -39.44
N ILE A 50 -9.35 -0.59 -39.31
CA ILE A 50 -8.91 -0.09 -37.96
C ILE A 50 -9.94 0.88 -37.40
N ARG A 51 -10.51 1.80 -38.23
CA ARG A 51 -11.55 2.72 -37.77
C ARG A 51 -12.79 2.00 -37.27
N ASN A 52 -13.22 0.93 -37.94
CA ASN A 52 -14.37 0.14 -37.50
C ASN A 52 -14.08 -0.54 -36.14
N ILE A 53 -12.92 -1.19 -36.02
CA ILE A 53 -12.53 -1.82 -34.72
C ILE A 53 -12.44 -0.77 -33.60
N LEU A 54 -11.94 0.42 -33.89
CA LEU A 54 -11.88 1.50 -32.89
C LEU A 54 -13.28 2.00 -32.50
N ALA A 55 -14.25 2.02 -33.44
CA ALA A 55 -15.64 2.33 -33.11
C ALA A 55 -16.26 1.25 -32.23
N ASP A 56 -16.05 -0.04 -32.54
CA ASP A 56 -16.52 -1.15 -31.72
C ASP A 56 -15.94 -1.12 -30.29
N LEU A 57 -14.66 -0.75 -30.15
CA LEU A 57 -14.00 -0.58 -28.85
C LEU A 57 -14.53 0.64 -28.08
N GLU A 58 -14.92 1.71 -28.77
CA GLU A 58 -15.56 2.89 -28.18
C GLU A 58 -16.99 2.57 -27.73
N ASP A 59 -17.77 1.85 -28.55
CA ASP A 59 -19.12 1.38 -28.20
C ASP A 59 -19.09 0.41 -27.02
N ALA A 60 -18.01 -0.39 -26.89
CA ALA A 60 -17.76 -1.23 -25.72
C ALA A 60 -17.30 -0.45 -24.48
N GLY A 61 -17.15 0.88 -24.54
CA GLY A 61 -16.71 1.73 -23.43
C GLY A 61 -15.23 1.60 -23.06
N LEU A 62 -14.40 1.00 -23.92
CA LEU A 62 -12.96 0.82 -23.67
C LEU A 62 -12.13 2.02 -24.12
N LEU A 63 -12.63 2.76 -25.08
CA LEU A 63 -12.04 3.97 -25.64
C LEU A 63 -13.04 5.12 -25.60
N SER A 64 -12.53 6.34 -25.71
CA SER A 64 -13.34 7.54 -25.90
C SER A 64 -12.68 8.51 -26.86
N SER A 65 -13.48 9.41 -27.43
CA SER A 65 -13.03 10.46 -28.33
C SER A 65 -13.08 11.79 -27.62
N PRO A 66 -11.96 12.46 -27.33
CA PRO A 66 -11.99 13.78 -26.69
C PRO A 66 -12.64 14.85 -27.59
N HIS A 67 -12.50 14.73 -28.93
CA HIS A 67 -13.13 15.59 -29.93
C HIS A 67 -13.38 14.79 -31.21
N THR A 68 -14.36 15.22 -32.01
CA THR A 68 -14.85 14.53 -33.22
C THR A 68 -13.77 14.22 -34.26
N SER A 69 -12.70 15.03 -34.35
CA SER A 69 -11.56 14.86 -35.25
C SER A 69 -10.29 14.34 -34.56
N ALA A 70 -10.31 14.17 -33.25
CA ALA A 70 -9.19 13.65 -32.50
C ALA A 70 -9.10 12.11 -32.62
N GLY A 71 -7.93 11.55 -32.30
CA GLY A 71 -7.77 10.11 -32.12
C GLY A 71 -8.60 9.57 -30.98
N ARG A 72 -8.30 8.39 -30.53
CA ARG A 72 -8.94 7.74 -29.38
C ARG A 72 -8.01 7.75 -28.15
N ILE A 73 -8.62 7.86 -26.97
CA ILE A 73 -7.95 7.75 -25.67
C ILE A 73 -8.57 6.61 -24.87
N PRO A 74 -7.82 5.93 -23.99
CA PRO A 74 -8.35 4.88 -23.12
C PRO A 74 -9.30 5.46 -22.05
N THR A 75 -10.38 4.73 -21.77
CA THR A 75 -11.18 4.92 -20.55
C THR A 75 -10.57 4.19 -19.36
N ALA A 76 -11.10 4.38 -18.14
CA ALA A 76 -10.71 3.60 -16.98
C ALA A 76 -10.93 2.09 -17.22
N THR A 77 -12.04 1.72 -17.86
CA THR A 77 -12.34 0.33 -18.25
C THR A 77 -11.33 -0.19 -19.26
N GLY A 78 -10.92 0.63 -20.25
CA GLY A 78 -9.88 0.28 -21.22
C GLY A 78 -8.53 0.00 -20.53
N TYR A 79 -8.11 0.84 -19.58
CA TYR A 79 -6.93 0.59 -18.78
C TYR A 79 -7.05 -0.68 -17.93
N ARG A 80 -8.23 -0.96 -17.37
CA ARG A 80 -8.47 -2.21 -16.61
C ARG A 80 -8.26 -3.44 -17.49
N VAL A 81 -8.85 -3.48 -18.68
CA VAL A 81 -8.65 -4.59 -19.64
C VAL A 81 -7.18 -4.72 -20.03
N PHE A 82 -6.49 -3.58 -20.23
CA PHE A 82 -5.07 -3.57 -20.57
C PHE A 82 -4.22 -4.19 -19.46
N VAL A 83 -4.41 -3.77 -18.23
CA VAL A 83 -3.64 -4.25 -17.08
C VAL A 83 -3.91 -5.73 -16.78
N ASP A 84 -5.17 -6.17 -16.86
CA ASP A 84 -5.54 -7.54 -16.49
C ASP A 84 -5.12 -8.58 -17.53
N SER A 85 -4.99 -8.20 -18.81
CA SER A 85 -4.86 -9.20 -19.88
C SER A 85 -3.93 -8.86 -21.05
N LEU A 86 -3.51 -7.61 -21.18
CA LEU A 86 -2.78 -7.16 -22.38
C LEU A 86 -1.36 -6.65 -22.07
N VAL A 87 -1.09 -6.21 -20.83
CA VAL A 87 0.21 -5.68 -20.43
C VAL A 87 1.26 -6.80 -20.42
N GLN A 88 2.45 -6.48 -20.91
CA GLN A 88 3.61 -7.36 -20.83
C GLN A 88 4.56 -6.82 -19.78
N MET A 89 4.67 -7.53 -18.67
CA MET A 89 5.50 -7.12 -17.54
C MET A 89 6.98 -7.08 -17.92
N ARG A 90 7.65 -6.02 -17.50
CA ARG A 90 9.11 -5.84 -17.62
C ARG A 90 9.71 -5.88 -16.19
N PRO A 91 10.29 -6.99 -15.77
CA PRO A 91 10.94 -7.07 -14.47
C PRO A 91 12.02 -5.98 -14.33
N PRO A 92 12.21 -5.42 -13.11
CA PRO A 92 13.29 -4.47 -12.87
C PRO A 92 14.66 -5.11 -13.15
N GLY A 93 15.58 -4.31 -13.66
CA GLY A 93 16.95 -4.76 -13.92
C GLY A 93 17.71 -5.08 -12.64
N GLU A 94 18.76 -5.92 -12.76
CA GLU A 94 19.61 -6.29 -11.61
C GLU A 94 20.16 -5.08 -10.84
N GLY A 95 20.54 -4.02 -11.55
CA GLY A 95 21.02 -2.78 -10.94
C GLY A 95 19.94 -2.04 -10.14
N GLU A 96 18.66 -2.08 -10.59
CA GLU A 96 17.53 -1.50 -9.86
C GLU A 96 17.25 -2.30 -8.58
N VAL A 97 17.29 -3.62 -8.66
CA VAL A 97 17.11 -4.52 -7.50
C VAL A 97 18.25 -4.35 -6.50
N ALA A 98 19.49 -4.30 -6.98
CA ALA A 98 20.66 -4.09 -6.13
C ALA A 98 20.59 -2.73 -5.38
N ARG A 99 20.13 -1.68 -6.06
CA ARG A 99 19.92 -0.38 -5.45
C ARG A 99 18.85 -0.42 -4.37
N LEU A 100 17.68 -1.06 -4.61
CA LEU A 100 16.63 -1.25 -3.61
C LEU A 100 17.18 -1.94 -2.36
N ARG A 101 17.92 -3.04 -2.53
CA ARG A 101 18.51 -3.78 -1.41
C ARG A 101 19.53 -2.94 -0.63
N ALA A 102 20.44 -2.27 -1.32
CA ALA A 102 21.50 -1.49 -0.69
C ALA A 102 20.95 -0.33 0.17
N GLU A 103 20.01 0.44 -0.37
CA GLU A 103 19.44 1.58 0.34
C GLU A 103 18.55 1.15 1.49
N MET A 104 17.77 0.07 1.34
CA MET A 104 16.97 -0.48 2.44
C MET A 104 17.84 -1.11 3.54
N SER A 105 18.96 -1.76 3.20
CA SER A 105 19.86 -2.33 4.20
C SER A 105 20.64 -1.28 5.00
N SER A 106 20.75 -0.05 4.52
CA SER A 106 21.44 1.04 5.22
C SER A 106 20.56 1.76 6.23
N ALA A 107 19.24 1.54 6.22
CA ALA A 107 18.31 2.22 7.07
C ALA A 107 18.37 1.72 8.53
N ALA A 108 18.48 2.65 9.47
CA ALA A 108 18.52 2.33 10.90
C ALA A 108 17.09 2.41 11.49
N GLY A 109 16.47 1.24 11.66
CA GLY A 109 15.13 1.10 12.26
C GLY A 109 13.98 1.15 11.25
N THR A 110 12.83 0.66 11.70
CA THR A 110 11.64 0.44 10.87
C THR A 110 11.15 1.71 10.17
N GLN A 111 11.08 2.84 10.87
CA GLN A 111 10.59 4.10 10.27
C GLN A 111 11.51 4.63 9.17
N ALA A 112 12.83 4.56 9.36
CA ALA A 112 13.79 4.94 8.32
C ALA A 112 13.67 4.03 7.10
N LEU A 113 13.45 2.73 7.31
CA LEU A 113 13.28 1.75 6.25
C LEU A 113 12.01 2.02 5.41
N LEU A 114 10.88 2.33 6.06
CA LEU A 114 9.64 2.71 5.38
C LEU A 114 9.82 4.01 4.59
N GLY A 115 10.53 4.99 5.16
CA GLY A 115 10.89 6.23 4.49
C GLY A 115 11.70 5.98 3.23
N SER A 116 12.79 5.22 3.34
CA SER A 116 13.64 4.84 2.21
C SER A 116 12.86 4.10 1.12
N ALA A 117 11.99 3.15 1.50
CA ALA A 117 11.15 2.43 0.54
C ALA A 117 10.20 3.37 -0.24
N SER A 118 9.55 4.31 0.46
CA SER A 118 8.67 5.31 -0.14
C SER A 118 9.43 6.25 -1.10
N GLU A 119 10.59 6.76 -0.67
CA GLU A 119 11.45 7.64 -1.46
C GLU A 119 12.00 6.95 -2.70
N LEU A 120 12.46 5.69 -2.57
CA LEU A 120 12.97 4.89 -3.68
C LEU A 120 11.89 4.62 -4.72
N LEU A 121 10.71 4.15 -4.31
CA LEU A 121 9.58 3.96 -5.20
C LEU A 121 9.25 5.26 -5.94
N SER A 122 9.21 6.38 -5.22
CA SER A 122 8.97 7.67 -5.82
C SER A 122 10.09 8.06 -6.80
N ALA A 123 11.36 7.85 -6.46
CA ALA A 123 12.49 8.20 -7.33
C ALA A 123 12.50 7.37 -8.62
N MET A 124 12.21 6.07 -8.53
CA MET A 124 12.27 5.13 -9.66
C MET A 124 11.06 5.21 -10.59
N THR A 125 9.87 5.55 -10.05
CA THR A 125 8.63 5.65 -10.84
C THR A 125 8.31 7.07 -11.28
N HIS A 126 8.89 8.08 -10.63
CA HIS A 126 8.50 9.50 -10.75
C HIS A 126 7.07 9.81 -10.27
N PHE A 127 6.49 8.94 -9.44
CA PHE A 127 5.18 9.08 -8.82
C PHE A 127 5.27 9.20 -7.30
N VAL A 128 4.13 9.32 -6.63
CA VAL A 128 4.09 9.35 -5.16
C VAL A 128 4.32 7.92 -4.64
N GLY A 129 5.37 7.71 -3.86
CA GLY A 129 5.57 6.49 -3.10
C GLY A 129 4.70 6.50 -1.84
N VAL A 130 4.10 5.38 -1.50
CA VAL A 130 3.27 5.19 -0.31
C VAL A 130 3.63 3.88 0.36
N VAL A 131 3.83 3.92 1.68
CA VAL A 131 4.12 2.73 2.48
C VAL A 131 3.30 2.82 3.77
N SER A 132 2.40 1.85 4.02
CA SER A 132 1.75 1.77 5.32
C SER A 132 2.72 1.26 6.37
N ALA A 133 2.64 1.78 7.58
CA ALA A 133 3.41 1.22 8.69
C ALA A 133 2.93 -0.21 9.00
N PRO A 134 3.83 -1.10 9.43
CA PRO A 134 3.44 -2.41 9.91
C PRO A 134 2.45 -2.28 11.06
N LYS A 135 1.38 -3.10 11.05
CA LYS A 135 0.46 -3.13 12.19
C LYS A 135 1.24 -3.66 13.41
N ARG A 136 1.55 -2.78 14.33
CA ARG A 136 2.33 -3.08 15.55
C ARG A 136 1.75 -4.24 16.37
N GLU A 137 0.45 -4.48 16.25
CA GLU A 137 -0.22 -5.62 16.86
C GLU A 137 0.36 -7.00 16.46
N GLN A 138 1.08 -7.06 15.34
CA GLN A 138 1.70 -8.28 14.81
C GLN A 138 3.15 -8.50 15.28
N PHE A 139 3.81 -7.45 15.82
CA PHE A 139 5.16 -7.59 16.33
C PHE A 139 5.17 -8.25 17.70
N ALA A 140 6.14 -9.15 17.88
CA ALA A 140 6.35 -9.76 19.19
C ALA A 140 6.81 -8.70 20.19
N PHE A 141 6.12 -8.63 21.28
CA PHE A 141 6.45 -7.84 22.44
C PHE A 141 7.63 -8.49 23.18
N ARG A 142 8.64 -7.70 23.54
CA ARG A 142 9.83 -8.17 24.26
C ARG A 142 9.80 -7.78 25.72
N HIS A 143 9.45 -6.53 26.01
CA HIS A 143 9.43 -5.99 27.36
C HIS A 143 8.46 -4.81 27.46
N ILE A 144 7.80 -4.66 28.60
CA ILE A 144 7.02 -3.48 28.94
C ILE A 144 7.42 -2.99 30.33
N ASP A 145 7.39 -1.66 30.50
CA ASP A 145 7.53 -1.02 31.79
C ASP A 145 6.49 0.11 31.93
N PHE A 146 6.12 0.42 33.17
CA PHE A 146 5.17 1.48 33.49
C PHE A 146 5.77 2.45 34.48
N VAL A 147 5.92 3.70 34.12
CA VAL A 147 6.49 4.76 34.94
C VAL A 147 5.40 5.76 35.31
N PRO A 148 5.04 5.93 36.58
CA PRO A 148 4.06 6.93 36.98
C PRO A 148 4.62 8.34 36.72
N LEU A 149 3.88 9.17 35.97
CA LEU A 149 4.22 10.56 35.72
C LEU A 149 3.57 11.50 36.73
N ASP A 150 2.31 11.22 37.03
CA ASP A 150 1.54 11.91 38.08
C ASP A 150 0.36 11.02 38.54
N ALA A 151 -0.57 11.59 39.30
CA ALA A 151 -1.70 10.84 39.89
C ALA A 151 -2.68 10.28 38.82
N ARG A 152 -2.61 10.72 37.56
CA ARG A 152 -3.53 10.32 36.47
C ARG A 152 -2.84 9.83 35.21
N ARG A 153 -1.52 10.03 35.09
CA ARG A 153 -0.78 9.69 33.88
C ARG A 153 0.34 8.71 34.19
N VAL A 154 0.43 7.70 33.36
CA VAL A 154 1.47 6.66 33.41
C VAL A 154 2.14 6.62 32.05
N LEU A 155 3.47 6.61 32.02
CA LEU A 155 4.25 6.35 30.82
C LEU A 155 4.41 4.84 30.65
N ALA A 156 3.85 4.27 29.60
CA ALA A 156 4.11 2.91 29.19
C ALA A 156 5.27 2.90 28.20
N ILE A 157 6.29 2.11 28.46
CA ILE A 157 7.47 1.90 27.63
C ILE A 157 7.41 0.48 27.10
N LEU A 158 7.21 0.32 25.78
CA LEU A 158 7.16 -0.99 25.12
C LEU A 158 8.41 -1.18 24.28
N VAL A 159 9.05 -2.32 24.44
CA VAL A 159 10.19 -2.77 23.63
C VAL A 159 9.72 -3.96 22.78
N PHE A 160 9.92 -3.88 21.47
CA PHE A 160 9.57 -4.93 20.54
C PHE A 160 10.77 -5.80 20.13
N ALA A 161 10.50 -6.92 19.47
CA ALA A 161 11.54 -7.86 19.02
C ALA A 161 12.51 -7.26 18.00
N ASP A 162 12.07 -6.25 17.23
CA ASP A 162 12.89 -5.46 16.31
C ASP A 162 13.75 -4.37 16.99
N ASN A 163 13.82 -4.39 18.35
CA ASN A 163 14.48 -3.41 19.20
C ASN A 163 13.91 -1.99 19.12
N GLU A 164 12.76 -1.78 18.47
CA GLU A 164 12.07 -0.49 18.57
C GLU A 164 11.45 -0.32 19.95
N VAL A 165 11.51 0.93 20.44
CA VAL A 165 10.92 1.35 21.72
C VAL A 165 9.78 2.32 21.43
N GLN A 166 8.59 1.99 21.92
CA GLN A 166 7.45 2.89 21.93
C GLN A 166 7.21 3.43 23.32
N ASN A 167 7.07 4.74 23.42
CA ASN A 167 6.68 5.43 24.64
C ASN A 167 5.27 5.97 24.49
N ARG A 168 4.39 5.66 25.44
CA ARG A 168 3.02 6.13 25.41
C ARG A 168 2.58 6.62 26.79
N VAL A 169 2.05 7.82 26.83
CA VAL A 169 1.35 8.31 28.03
C VAL A 169 -0.08 7.78 27.98
N ILE A 170 -0.46 7.05 29.03
CA ILE A 170 -1.80 6.49 29.22
C ILE A 170 -2.46 7.16 30.43
N GLU A 171 -3.79 7.22 30.41
CA GLU A 171 -4.62 7.80 31.47
C GLU A 171 -5.52 6.71 32.06
N PRO A 172 -5.03 5.89 32.98
CA PRO A 172 -5.83 4.83 33.57
C PRO A 172 -7.00 5.40 34.41
N ARG A 173 -8.05 4.61 34.53
CA ARG A 173 -9.29 5.03 35.24
C ARG A 173 -9.10 5.32 36.72
N LYS A 174 -8.08 4.75 37.34
CA LYS A 174 -7.70 4.98 38.73
C LYS A 174 -6.21 5.33 38.83
N ALA A 175 -5.83 5.95 39.93
CA ALA A 175 -4.42 6.08 40.29
C ALA A 175 -3.86 4.71 40.65
N TYR A 176 -2.66 4.39 40.18
CA TYR A 176 -1.93 3.16 40.51
C TYR A 176 -0.72 3.51 41.38
N GLU A 177 -0.51 2.73 42.41
CA GLU A 177 0.72 2.79 43.18
C GLU A 177 1.89 2.20 42.35
N PRO A 178 3.14 2.69 42.53
CA PRO A 178 4.29 2.16 41.80
C PRO A 178 4.44 0.64 41.88
N ALA A 179 4.17 0.05 43.05
CA ALA A 179 4.22 -1.38 43.25
C ALA A 179 3.12 -2.16 42.51
N GLU A 180 1.96 -1.52 42.21
CA GLU A 180 0.91 -2.14 41.39
C GLU A 180 1.33 -2.15 39.91
N LEU A 181 1.92 -1.06 39.44
CA LEU A 181 2.43 -0.95 38.05
C LEU A 181 3.56 -1.95 37.80
N GLU A 182 4.48 -2.08 38.74
CA GLU A 182 5.57 -3.07 38.70
C GLU A 182 5.05 -4.52 38.64
N ARG A 183 4.04 -4.85 39.45
CA ARG A 183 3.41 -6.18 39.41
C ARG A 183 2.76 -6.48 38.07
N VAL A 184 2.06 -5.49 37.46
CA VAL A 184 1.45 -5.64 36.16
C VAL A 184 2.51 -5.80 35.07
N ALA A 185 3.58 -4.99 35.08
CA ALA A 185 4.69 -5.11 34.17
C ALA A 185 5.36 -6.49 34.24
N ASN A 186 5.67 -6.94 35.44
CA ASN A 186 6.28 -8.25 35.70
C ASN A 186 5.38 -9.40 35.23
N TYR A 187 4.07 -9.32 35.47
CA TYR A 187 3.11 -10.31 34.97
C TYR A 187 3.10 -10.37 33.44
N LEU A 188 2.99 -9.21 32.76
CA LEU A 188 2.98 -9.14 31.31
C LEU A 188 4.28 -9.65 30.70
N ASN A 189 5.42 -9.26 31.26
CA ASN A 189 6.73 -9.71 30.79
C ASN A 189 6.93 -11.23 30.97
N ALA A 190 6.50 -11.79 32.11
CA ALA A 190 6.67 -13.22 32.39
C ALA A 190 5.80 -14.13 31.50
N HIS A 191 4.57 -13.70 31.18
CA HIS A 191 3.60 -14.58 30.52
C HIS A 191 3.44 -14.31 29.01
N PHE A 192 3.82 -13.12 28.53
CA PHE A 192 3.53 -12.70 27.17
C PHE A 192 4.74 -12.23 26.35
N ALA A 193 5.94 -12.14 26.92
CA ALA A 193 7.14 -11.84 26.16
C ALA A 193 7.30 -12.82 24.98
N GLY A 194 7.59 -12.31 23.79
CA GLY A 194 7.71 -13.10 22.56
C GLY A 194 6.38 -13.35 21.82
N ARG A 195 5.24 -12.84 22.33
CA ARG A 195 3.94 -12.96 21.67
C ARG A 195 3.55 -11.66 20.97
N ALA A 196 2.76 -11.77 19.90
CA ALA A 196 2.17 -10.62 19.24
C ALA A 196 1.14 -9.92 20.16
N LEU A 197 1.04 -8.59 20.06
CA LEU A 197 0.15 -7.80 20.93
C LEU A 197 -1.33 -8.21 20.80
N ALA A 198 -1.77 -8.57 19.59
CA ALA A 198 -3.13 -9.08 19.36
C ALA A 198 -3.43 -10.36 20.16
N ASP A 199 -2.45 -11.27 20.22
CA ASP A 199 -2.57 -12.53 20.96
C ASP A 199 -2.58 -12.30 22.47
N ILE A 200 -1.82 -11.31 22.96
CA ILE A 200 -1.79 -10.91 24.38
C ILE A 200 -3.17 -10.46 24.82
N ARG A 201 -3.78 -9.53 24.08
CA ARG A 201 -5.13 -9.04 24.39
C ARG A 201 -6.16 -10.17 24.43
N ALA A 202 -6.15 -11.05 23.42
CA ALA A 202 -7.06 -12.18 23.36
C ALA A 202 -6.86 -13.17 24.51
N SER A 203 -5.62 -13.39 24.94
CA SER A 203 -5.28 -14.28 26.09
C SER A 203 -5.70 -13.66 27.41
N LEU A 204 -5.38 -12.40 27.66
CA LEU A 204 -5.77 -11.68 28.89
C LEU A 204 -7.30 -11.68 29.08
N LEU A 205 -8.06 -11.42 28.01
CA LEU A 205 -9.53 -11.43 28.06
C LEU A 205 -10.11 -12.84 28.31
N ARG A 206 -9.41 -13.90 27.89
CA ARG A 206 -9.80 -15.28 28.20
C ARG A 206 -9.50 -15.64 29.64
N GLU A 207 -8.32 -15.29 30.14
CA GLU A 207 -7.88 -15.55 31.50
C GLU A 207 -8.74 -14.81 32.54
N LEU A 208 -9.11 -13.54 32.23
CA LEU A 208 -10.00 -12.75 33.08
C LEU A 208 -11.36 -13.42 33.30
N ARG A 209 -11.89 -14.13 32.30
CA ARG A 209 -13.17 -14.84 32.41
C ARG A 209 -13.12 -16.08 33.35
N HIS A 210 -11.94 -16.56 33.66
CA HIS A 210 -11.73 -17.79 34.47
C HIS A 210 -10.98 -17.53 35.78
N ALA A 211 -10.64 -16.29 36.07
CA ALA A 211 -9.89 -15.91 37.25
C ALA A 211 -10.74 -15.91 38.52
N ARG A 212 -10.10 -16.14 39.68
CA ARG A 212 -10.68 -16.03 41.02
C ARG A 212 -10.00 -14.94 41.83
N ASP A 213 -10.81 -14.07 42.42
CA ASP A 213 -10.47 -13.04 43.43
C ASP A 213 -9.21 -12.18 43.13
N GLU A 214 -8.09 -12.43 43.81
CA GLU A 214 -6.88 -11.58 43.68
C GLU A 214 -6.26 -11.60 42.30
N MET A 215 -6.33 -12.74 41.59
CA MET A 215 -5.87 -12.84 40.20
C MET A 215 -6.76 -12.04 39.25
N GLU A 216 -8.07 -11.96 39.52
CA GLU A 216 -9.03 -11.16 38.75
C GLU A 216 -8.66 -9.68 38.77
N LEU A 217 -8.28 -9.13 39.91
CA LEU A 217 -7.84 -7.75 40.06
C LEU A 217 -6.56 -7.45 39.25
N LEU A 218 -5.55 -8.33 39.33
CA LEU A 218 -4.31 -8.17 38.58
C LEU A 218 -4.56 -8.24 37.06
N LEU A 219 -5.38 -9.19 36.62
CA LEU A 219 -5.74 -9.34 35.22
C LEU A 219 -6.56 -8.16 34.72
N ALA A 220 -7.51 -7.65 35.49
CA ALA A 220 -8.28 -6.45 35.12
C ALA A 220 -7.38 -5.24 34.94
N HIS A 221 -6.41 -5.02 35.83
CA HIS A 221 -5.42 -3.95 35.72
C HIS A 221 -4.50 -4.17 34.49
N SER A 222 -4.11 -5.42 34.26
CA SER A 222 -3.27 -5.77 33.09
C SER A 222 -4.01 -5.51 31.77
N VAL A 223 -5.29 -5.85 31.69
CA VAL A 223 -6.13 -5.55 30.50
C VAL A 223 -6.26 -4.05 30.29
N GLU A 224 -6.60 -3.28 31.34
CA GLU A 224 -6.79 -1.83 31.23
C GLU A 224 -5.52 -1.12 30.75
N LEU A 225 -4.38 -1.39 31.36
CA LEU A 225 -3.11 -0.77 31.02
C LEU A 225 -2.61 -1.23 29.65
N ALA A 226 -2.76 -2.52 29.34
CA ALA A 226 -2.40 -3.05 28.03
C ALA A 226 -3.26 -2.45 26.92
N GLU A 227 -4.57 -2.37 27.06
CA GLU A 227 -5.46 -1.78 26.03
C GLU A 227 -5.07 -0.34 25.67
N GLN A 228 -4.68 0.46 26.65
CA GLN A 228 -4.23 1.84 26.40
C GLN A 228 -2.80 1.90 25.87
N ALA A 229 -1.89 1.10 26.39
CA ALA A 229 -0.49 1.06 25.94
C ALA A 229 -0.34 0.50 24.53
N LEU A 230 -1.16 -0.50 24.16
CA LEU A 230 -1.09 -1.23 22.89
C LEU A 230 -2.01 -0.64 21.79
N ALA A 231 -2.76 0.45 22.06
CA ALA A 231 -3.58 1.10 21.04
C ALA A 231 -2.70 1.58 19.86
N PRO A 232 -3.18 1.58 18.60
CA PRO A 232 -2.39 2.01 17.43
C PRO A 232 -1.83 3.42 17.60
N ALA A 233 -0.55 3.61 17.30
CA ALA A 233 0.08 4.93 17.29
C ALA A 233 -0.16 5.61 15.93
N GLY A 234 -0.40 6.93 15.93
CA GLY A 234 -0.95 7.70 14.81
C GLY A 234 -0.07 7.95 13.57
N ASP A 235 1.06 7.27 13.36
CA ASP A 235 1.86 7.39 12.13
C ASP A 235 1.77 6.11 11.28
N ASP A 236 0.55 5.86 10.77
CA ASP A 236 0.20 4.61 10.08
C ASP A 236 0.69 4.53 8.63
N MET A 237 1.33 5.61 8.09
CA MET A 237 1.75 5.65 6.68
C MET A 237 2.82 6.72 6.41
N VAL A 238 3.78 6.36 5.54
CA VAL A 238 4.78 7.28 4.97
C VAL A 238 4.44 7.55 3.50
N LEU A 239 4.54 8.82 3.09
CA LEU A 239 4.36 9.29 1.72
C LEU A 239 5.60 10.06 1.28
N ALA A 240 6.07 9.82 0.06
CA ALA A 240 7.17 10.57 -0.55
C ALA A 240 6.85 11.00 -1.99
N GLY A 241 7.35 12.15 -2.39
CA GLY A 241 7.26 12.63 -3.76
C GLY A 241 5.91 13.21 -4.18
N GLN A 242 5.08 13.69 -3.28
CA GLN A 242 3.76 14.26 -3.59
C GLN A 242 3.84 15.37 -4.64
N THR A 243 4.89 16.20 -4.60
CA THR A 243 5.11 17.29 -5.55
C THR A 243 5.36 16.83 -6.99
N LYS A 244 5.68 15.56 -7.21
CA LYS A 244 5.88 15.01 -8.56
C LYS A 244 4.59 14.98 -9.38
N LEU A 245 3.42 14.95 -8.73
CA LEU A 245 2.13 15.04 -9.42
C LEU A 245 1.86 16.43 -10.00
N MET A 246 2.49 17.49 -9.50
CA MET A 246 2.33 18.85 -10.03
C MET A 246 2.85 19.00 -11.48
N GLY A 247 3.79 18.14 -11.90
CA GLY A 247 4.35 18.15 -13.24
C GLY A 247 3.60 17.28 -14.25
N VAL A 248 2.53 16.61 -13.82
CA VAL A 248 1.76 15.69 -14.67
C VAL A 248 0.68 16.45 -15.43
N GLN A 249 0.78 16.45 -16.76
CA GLN A 249 -0.14 17.19 -17.65
C GLN A 249 -1.61 16.79 -17.45
N ASP A 250 -1.87 15.50 -17.18
CA ASP A 250 -3.21 14.95 -16.93
C ASP A 250 -3.83 15.42 -15.59
N LEU A 251 -3.02 16.04 -14.72
CA LEU A 251 -3.41 16.58 -13.40
C LEU A 251 -3.22 18.10 -13.34
N SER A 252 -3.33 18.80 -14.46
CA SER A 252 -3.13 20.25 -14.55
C SER A 252 -4.26 21.09 -13.92
N ASP A 253 -5.39 20.49 -13.57
CA ASP A 253 -6.49 21.15 -12.87
C ASP A 253 -6.10 21.44 -11.40
N LEU A 254 -6.02 22.73 -11.08
CA LEU A 254 -5.52 23.20 -9.80
C LEU A 254 -6.45 22.81 -8.62
N GLU A 255 -7.76 22.76 -8.83
CA GLU A 255 -8.72 22.32 -7.81
C GLU A 255 -8.55 20.84 -7.49
N ARG A 256 -8.45 20.00 -8.52
CA ARG A 256 -8.21 18.55 -8.34
C ARG A 256 -6.88 18.26 -7.69
N LEU A 257 -5.84 19.00 -8.05
CA LEU A 257 -4.53 18.90 -7.38
C LEU A 257 -4.64 19.24 -5.89
N ARG A 258 -5.36 20.30 -5.55
CA ARG A 258 -5.58 20.71 -4.15
C ARG A 258 -6.31 19.61 -3.37
N GLU A 259 -7.40 19.06 -3.91
CA GLU A 259 -8.13 17.97 -3.28
C GLU A 259 -7.26 16.73 -3.06
N LEU A 260 -6.39 16.38 -4.03
CA LEU A 260 -5.41 15.31 -3.87
C LEU A 260 -4.42 15.57 -2.72
N PHE A 261 -3.92 16.80 -2.60
CA PHE A 261 -3.02 17.16 -1.51
C PHE A 261 -3.71 17.13 -0.14
N GLU A 262 -5.00 17.50 -0.07
CA GLU A 262 -5.79 17.38 1.16
C GLU A 262 -5.93 15.90 1.59
N ILE A 263 -6.15 14.98 0.64
CA ILE A 263 -6.17 13.54 0.92
C ILE A 263 -4.78 13.03 1.38
N PHE A 264 -3.71 13.49 0.76
CA PHE A 264 -2.35 13.15 1.20
C PHE A 264 -2.05 13.64 2.61
N ALA A 265 -2.57 14.81 2.98
CA ALA A 265 -2.43 15.35 4.33
C ALA A 265 -3.27 14.58 5.37
N SER A 266 -4.51 14.19 5.02
CA SER A 266 -5.39 13.42 5.92
C SER A 266 -4.95 11.96 6.07
N LYS A 267 -4.32 11.37 5.03
CA LYS A 267 -3.84 9.99 4.93
C LYS A 267 -4.95 8.92 5.04
N ARG A 268 -6.12 9.25 5.57
CA ARG A 268 -7.17 8.30 5.97
C ARG A 268 -7.72 7.47 4.81
N GLU A 269 -8.07 8.13 3.71
CA GLU A 269 -8.66 7.49 2.53
C GLU A 269 -7.66 6.55 1.85
N ILE A 270 -6.38 6.96 1.84
CA ILE A 270 -5.29 6.15 1.29
C ILE A 270 -5.09 4.89 2.13
N LEU A 271 -5.06 5.03 3.46
CA LEU A 271 -4.96 3.89 4.38
C LEU A 271 -6.09 2.88 4.17
N GLN A 272 -7.33 3.34 4.00
CA GLN A 272 -8.47 2.46 3.70
C GLN A 272 -8.27 1.68 2.38
N LEU A 273 -7.70 2.32 1.35
CA LEU A 273 -7.37 1.65 0.09
C LEU A 273 -6.26 0.61 0.26
N LEU A 274 -5.22 0.95 1.01
CA LEU A 274 -4.13 0.03 1.33
C LEU A 274 -4.64 -1.19 2.12
N GLU A 275 -5.56 -1.00 3.06
CA GLU A 275 -6.18 -2.10 3.82
C GLU A 275 -6.97 -3.07 2.92
N ARG A 276 -7.62 -2.58 1.86
CA ARG A 276 -8.27 -3.45 0.86
C ARG A 276 -7.28 -4.36 0.12
N THR A 277 -6.02 -3.96 0.04
CA THR A 277 -4.94 -4.76 -0.57
C THR A 277 -4.50 -5.91 0.34
N ILE A 278 -4.47 -5.71 1.65
CA ILE A 278 -4.05 -6.73 2.63
C ILE A 278 -4.88 -8.03 2.52
N GLN A 279 -6.15 -7.90 2.14
CA GLN A 279 -7.09 -9.03 2.08
C GLN A 279 -6.89 -9.94 0.85
N ALA A 280 -5.96 -9.62 -0.05
CA ALA A 280 -5.75 -10.40 -1.27
C ALA A 280 -4.26 -10.54 -1.61
N PRO A 281 -3.82 -11.74 -2.03
CA PRO A 281 -2.43 -11.96 -2.39
C PRO A 281 -2.04 -11.19 -3.66
N GLY A 282 -0.76 -10.74 -3.70
CA GLY A 282 -0.14 -10.12 -4.87
C GLY A 282 -0.50 -8.65 -5.10
N VAL A 283 -0.03 -8.12 -6.22
CA VAL A 283 -0.21 -6.72 -6.60
C VAL A 283 -1.68 -6.41 -6.84
N ARG A 284 -2.14 -5.28 -6.31
CA ARG A 284 -3.46 -4.71 -6.55
C ARG A 284 -3.33 -3.37 -7.26
N ILE A 285 -4.25 -3.14 -8.18
CA ILE A 285 -4.28 -1.91 -8.98
C ILE A 285 -5.69 -1.34 -8.89
N PHE A 286 -5.78 -0.08 -8.53
CA PHE A 286 -7.03 0.69 -8.52
C PHE A 286 -6.90 1.80 -9.56
N ILE A 287 -7.80 1.85 -10.53
CA ILE A 287 -7.76 2.79 -11.65
C ILE A 287 -8.96 3.71 -11.57
N GLY A 288 -8.72 5.01 -11.31
CA GLY A 288 -9.76 6.01 -11.31
C GLY A 288 -10.88 5.71 -10.31
N GLU A 289 -12.10 5.57 -10.79
CA GLU A 289 -13.31 5.33 -10.00
C GLU A 289 -13.25 4.07 -9.11
N GLU A 290 -12.38 3.11 -9.41
CA GLU A 290 -12.20 1.90 -8.60
C GLU A 290 -11.64 2.20 -7.19
N THR A 291 -11.03 3.37 -7.00
CA THR A 291 -10.60 3.84 -5.69
C THR A 291 -11.81 4.03 -4.75
N GLY A 292 -12.96 4.44 -5.30
CA GLY A 292 -14.17 4.78 -4.54
C GLY A 292 -14.02 6.11 -3.78
N VAL A 293 -13.03 6.93 -4.12
CA VAL A 293 -12.75 8.24 -3.50
C VAL A 293 -12.64 9.28 -4.60
N VAL A 294 -13.59 10.22 -4.66
CA VAL A 294 -13.74 11.17 -5.77
C VAL A 294 -12.43 11.88 -6.16
N PRO A 295 -11.65 12.49 -5.25
CA PRO A 295 -10.40 13.14 -5.64
C PRO A 295 -9.32 12.16 -6.18
N LEU A 296 -9.41 10.86 -5.88
CA LEU A 296 -8.50 9.84 -6.42
C LEU A 296 -8.95 9.27 -7.77
N GLU A 297 -10.12 9.66 -8.28
CA GLU A 297 -10.60 9.21 -9.60
C GLU A 297 -9.73 9.68 -10.76
N SER A 298 -8.93 10.73 -10.58
CA SER A 298 -7.99 11.22 -11.58
C SER A 298 -6.67 10.43 -11.63
N VAL A 299 -6.40 9.58 -10.64
CA VAL A 299 -5.15 8.84 -10.46
C VAL A 299 -5.36 7.32 -10.50
N SER A 300 -4.26 6.59 -10.52
CA SER A 300 -4.22 5.15 -10.30
C SER A 300 -3.28 4.84 -9.14
N LEU A 301 -3.60 3.79 -8.39
CA LEU A 301 -2.82 3.28 -7.28
C LEU A 301 -2.39 1.84 -7.59
N VAL A 302 -1.09 1.58 -7.58
CA VAL A 302 -0.51 0.23 -7.72
C VAL A 302 0.10 -0.15 -6.38
N THR A 303 -0.35 -1.24 -5.77
CA THR A 303 0.03 -1.65 -4.42
C THR A 303 0.43 -3.11 -4.34
N ALA A 304 1.34 -3.43 -3.44
CA ALA A 304 1.70 -4.80 -3.09
C ALA A 304 1.80 -4.95 -1.56
N PRO A 305 1.34 -6.07 -0.99
CA PRO A 305 1.59 -6.38 0.40
C PRO A 305 3.07 -6.76 0.60
N TYR A 306 3.71 -6.25 1.65
CA TYR A 306 5.03 -6.70 2.06
C TYR A 306 4.93 -7.62 3.28
N MET A 307 5.74 -8.68 3.29
CA MET A 307 5.60 -9.81 4.21
C MET A 307 6.93 -10.12 4.90
N ALA A 308 6.86 -10.50 6.18
CA ALA A 308 7.97 -11.11 6.88
C ALA A 308 7.47 -12.30 7.71
N GLY A 309 8.25 -13.36 7.81
CA GLY A 309 7.85 -14.58 8.53
C GLY A 309 6.55 -15.21 8.06
N GLY A 310 6.16 -15.02 6.79
CA GLY A 310 4.89 -15.53 6.24
C GLY A 310 3.65 -14.71 6.60
N GLN A 311 3.80 -13.57 7.28
CA GLN A 311 2.70 -12.67 7.66
C GLN A 311 2.79 -11.36 6.87
N VAL A 312 1.63 -10.81 6.46
CA VAL A 312 1.54 -9.50 5.83
C VAL A 312 1.73 -8.44 6.91
N LEU A 313 2.83 -7.71 6.86
CA LEU A 313 3.12 -6.62 7.79
C LEU A 313 2.43 -5.31 7.40
N GLY A 314 2.31 -5.06 6.11
CA GLY A 314 1.70 -3.86 5.59
C GLY A 314 1.64 -3.86 4.06
N VAL A 315 1.41 -2.70 3.48
CA VAL A 315 1.28 -2.50 2.03
C VAL A 315 2.16 -1.33 1.60
N LEU A 316 2.84 -1.49 0.48
CA LEU A 316 3.49 -0.39 -0.19
C LEU A 316 2.93 -0.21 -1.61
N GLY A 317 3.18 0.95 -2.20
CA GLY A 317 2.73 1.19 -3.57
C GLY A 317 3.12 2.56 -4.09
N VAL A 318 2.53 2.89 -5.24
CA VAL A 318 2.70 4.19 -5.89
C VAL A 318 1.34 4.74 -6.32
N ILE A 319 1.19 6.06 -6.21
CA ILE A 319 0.05 6.83 -6.70
C ILE A 319 0.55 7.69 -7.86
N GLY A 320 -0.06 7.55 -9.02
CA GLY A 320 0.29 8.31 -10.22
C GLY A 320 -0.91 8.52 -11.13
N PRO A 321 -0.75 9.19 -12.29
CA PRO A 321 -1.83 9.39 -13.24
C PRO A 321 -2.36 8.05 -13.78
N LYS A 322 -3.60 8.03 -14.31
CA LYS A 322 -4.11 6.83 -15.00
C LYS A 322 -3.18 6.37 -16.13
N ARG A 323 -2.47 7.30 -16.74
CA ARG A 323 -1.47 7.08 -17.78
C ARG A 323 -0.10 6.78 -17.20
N MET A 324 0.05 5.67 -16.46
CA MET A 324 1.35 5.23 -15.95
C MET A 324 1.89 4.02 -16.72
N ASP A 325 3.19 3.83 -16.67
CA ASP A 325 3.91 2.73 -17.34
C ASP A 325 3.74 1.42 -16.52
N TYR A 326 2.52 0.85 -16.59
CA TYR A 326 2.12 -0.30 -15.77
C TYR A 326 3.02 -1.52 -15.94
N ASP A 327 3.57 -1.75 -17.15
CA ASP A 327 4.45 -2.88 -17.44
C ASP A 327 5.77 -2.83 -16.65
N ARG A 328 6.21 -1.62 -16.25
CA ARG A 328 7.38 -1.38 -15.41
C ARG A 328 6.99 -1.19 -13.94
N VAL A 329 5.92 -0.42 -13.68
CA VAL A 329 5.53 -0.05 -12.31
C VAL A 329 5.09 -1.26 -11.49
N ILE A 330 4.30 -2.17 -12.08
CA ILE A 330 3.77 -3.35 -11.38
C ILE A 330 4.91 -4.25 -10.85
N PRO A 331 5.87 -4.72 -11.69
CA PRO A 331 6.96 -5.54 -11.20
C PRO A 331 7.88 -4.81 -10.22
N LEU A 332 8.08 -3.51 -10.39
CA LEU A 332 8.90 -2.71 -9.48
C LEU A 332 8.28 -2.63 -8.08
N VAL A 333 6.97 -2.37 -8.00
CA VAL A 333 6.24 -2.34 -6.73
C VAL A 333 6.27 -3.71 -6.05
N GLN A 334 6.10 -4.80 -6.80
CA GLN A 334 6.23 -6.15 -6.24
C GLN A 334 7.65 -6.39 -5.69
N THR A 335 8.68 -6.09 -6.49
CA THR A 335 10.08 -6.28 -6.05
C THR A 335 10.41 -5.44 -4.82
N ALA A 336 9.93 -4.19 -4.76
CA ALA A 336 10.13 -3.35 -3.59
C ALA A 336 9.44 -3.93 -2.34
N ALA A 337 8.25 -4.53 -2.49
CA ALA A 337 7.55 -5.21 -1.40
C ALA A 337 8.33 -6.43 -0.89
N ASP A 338 8.87 -7.23 -1.79
CA ASP A 338 9.67 -8.40 -1.45
C ASP A 338 10.97 -8.00 -0.72
N VAL A 339 11.66 -6.95 -1.20
CA VAL A 339 12.88 -6.44 -0.57
C VAL A 339 12.59 -5.82 0.80
N LEU A 340 11.52 -5.02 0.92
CA LEU A 340 11.12 -4.42 2.20
C LEU A 340 10.74 -5.51 3.22
N GLY A 341 9.97 -6.52 2.79
CA GLY A 341 9.60 -7.64 3.63
C GLY A 341 10.82 -8.41 4.15
N ALA A 342 11.78 -8.70 3.27
CA ALA A 342 13.02 -9.38 3.64
C ALA A 342 13.89 -8.54 4.60
N ALA A 343 13.90 -7.20 4.45
CA ALA A 343 14.65 -6.31 5.35
C ALA A 343 13.99 -6.17 6.74
N LEU A 344 12.68 -6.42 6.84
CA LEU A 344 11.91 -6.41 8.10
C LEU A 344 11.84 -7.79 8.77
N ASP A 345 12.32 -8.85 8.11
CA ASP A 345 12.27 -10.19 8.67
C ASP A 345 13.34 -10.33 9.78
N PRO A 346 12.97 -10.60 11.04
CA PRO A 346 13.93 -10.80 12.11
C PRO A 346 14.75 -12.10 11.97
N ASN A 347 14.30 -13.04 11.12
CA ASN A 347 14.98 -14.28 10.80
C ASN A 347 15.13 -14.43 9.27
N PRO A 348 15.97 -13.61 8.61
CA PRO A 348 16.15 -13.72 7.17
C PRO A 348 16.62 -15.14 6.83
N PRO A 349 16.07 -15.78 5.78
CA PRO A 349 16.55 -17.07 5.34
C PRO A 349 18.03 -16.92 4.99
N THR A 350 18.88 -17.70 5.65
CA THR A 350 20.31 -17.78 5.35
C THR A 350 20.44 -18.17 3.87
N GLU A 351 20.98 -17.28 3.06
CA GLU A 351 21.34 -17.60 1.67
C GLU A 351 22.26 -18.84 1.68
N ARG A 352 21.76 -19.92 1.09
CA ARG A 352 22.53 -21.13 0.82
C ARG A 352 23.18 -21.04 -0.54
#